data_83bbee1dbee15661baa1c2c35508119d
#
_entry.id   83bbee1dbee15661baa1c2c35508119d
#
_cell.length_a   1.000
_cell.length_b   1.000
_cell.length_c   1.000
_cell.angle_alpha   90.00
_cell.angle_beta   90.00
_cell.angle_gamma   90.00
#
_symmetry.space_group_name_H-M   'P 1'
#
loop_
_entity.id
_entity.type
_entity.pdbx_description
1 polymer ?
#
loop_
_entity_poly.entity_id
_entity_poly.type
_entity_poly.pdbx_seq_one_letter_code
_entity_poly.pdbx_strand_id
1 'polypeptide(L)'
;MHWQEPAPAKAGGKARAPYEFGCKVSIATPATKPKGGQFVLHATALHGNPFDGHTLGPVVTELEQLTGIETRRIHVDKGYRGHNHKHKFRVWIAGQVRRVTQSIRREMKRRAAVEPVIGHLKAEHRLGRNYLKGRHGDRANAVLAAAGYNFALLLRWLRGLLRALLQTLFPPPLCAQYR
;
A
#
# COMPACT_ATOMS: atom_id res chain seq x y z
N MET A 1 -26.96 17.89 -13.34
CA MET A 1 -26.15 17.45 -12.21
C MET A 1 -26.56 16.03 -11.85
N HIS A 2 -25.84 15.02 -12.31
CA HIS A 2 -26.13 13.63 -11.94
C HIS A 2 -25.45 13.33 -10.61
N TRP A 3 -26.23 13.21 -9.57
CA TRP A 3 -25.84 12.58 -8.32
C TRP A 3 -25.64 11.09 -8.61
N GLN A 4 -24.40 10.61 -8.59
CA GLN A 4 -24.15 9.18 -8.46
C GLN A 4 -24.27 8.83 -6.99
N GLU A 5 -25.23 7.95 -6.69
CA GLU A 5 -25.41 7.37 -5.37
C GLU A 5 -24.08 6.75 -4.88
N PRO A 6 -23.75 6.90 -3.59
CA PRO A 6 -22.62 6.19 -3.01
C PRO A 6 -22.80 4.68 -3.28
N ALA A 7 -21.71 4.02 -3.67
CA ALA A 7 -21.73 2.59 -3.93
C ALA A 7 -22.39 1.84 -2.76
N PRO A 8 -23.27 0.85 -3.04
CA PRO A 8 -24.04 0.18 -2.01
C PRO A 8 -23.11 -0.41 -0.96
N ALA A 9 -23.47 -0.18 0.29
CA ALA A 9 -22.78 -0.65 1.47
C ALA A 9 -22.63 -2.18 1.41
N LYS A 10 -21.43 -2.72 1.58
CA LYS A 10 -21.23 -4.16 1.73
C LYS A 10 -21.82 -4.63 3.05
N ALA A 11 -22.82 -5.49 3.01
CA ALA A 11 -23.16 -6.37 4.12
C ALA A 11 -21.99 -7.36 4.30
N GLY A 12 -21.28 -7.27 5.42
CA GLY A 12 -20.08 -8.09 5.71
C GLY A 12 -19.00 -7.36 6.48
N GLY A 13 -19.30 -6.15 6.94
CA GLY A 13 -18.43 -5.36 7.82
C GLY A 13 -18.27 -6.01 9.19
N LYS A 14 -17.27 -5.55 9.92
CA LYS A 14 -17.06 -5.88 11.33
C LYS A 14 -18.33 -5.53 12.12
N ALA A 15 -18.66 -6.29 13.17
CA ALA A 15 -19.87 -6.10 14.00
C ALA A 15 -20.12 -4.66 14.43
N ARG A 16 -19.08 -3.82 14.54
CA ARG A 16 -19.15 -2.39 14.90
C ARG A 16 -19.38 -1.43 13.71
N ALA A 17 -19.17 -1.87 12.48
CA ALA A 17 -19.36 -1.05 11.28
C ALA A 17 -19.91 -1.93 10.16
N PRO A 18 -21.23 -2.20 10.15
CA PRO A 18 -21.85 -3.11 9.17
C PRO A 18 -21.80 -2.56 7.75
N TYR A 19 -21.59 -1.24 7.59
CA TYR A 19 -21.55 -0.58 6.30
C TYR A 19 -20.22 0.18 6.14
N GLU A 20 -19.50 -0.11 5.07
CA GLU A 20 -18.35 0.68 4.64
C GLU A 20 -18.75 1.49 3.40
N PHE A 21 -18.74 2.81 3.54
CA PHE A 21 -19.01 3.75 2.44
C PHE A 21 -17.69 4.15 1.78
N GLY A 22 -17.74 4.36 0.46
CA GLY A 22 -16.62 4.87 -0.30
C GLY A 22 -16.09 3.91 -1.35
N CYS A 23 -15.11 4.39 -2.12
CA CYS A 23 -14.47 3.61 -3.15
C CYS A 23 -13.41 2.68 -2.55
N LYS A 24 -13.37 1.43 -3.03
CA LYS A 24 -12.30 0.49 -2.69
C LYS A 24 -11.00 0.96 -3.32
N VAL A 25 -9.89 0.90 -2.58
CA VAL A 25 -8.56 1.27 -3.10
C VAL A 25 -7.63 0.06 -3.00
N SER A 26 -6.97 -0.27 -4.11
CA SER A 26 -5.89 -1.24 -4.14
C SER A 26 -4.56 -0.54 -3.90
N ILE A 27 -3.71 -1.12 -3.04
CA ILE A 27 -2.39 -0.60 -2.69
C ILE A 27 -1.38 -1.71 -2.82
N ALA A 28 -0.27 -1.43 -3.54
CA ALA A 28 0.87 -2.33 -3.65
C ALA A 28 2.10 -1.73 -2.99
N THR A 29 2.81 -2.55 -2.21
CA THR A 29 4.07 -2.20 -1.55
C THR A 29 5.10 -3.29 -1.79
N PRO A 30 6.42 -3.02 -1.65
CA PRO A 30 7.45 -4.04 -1.78
C PRO A 30 7.25 -5.18 -0.78
N ALA A 31 7.48 -6.43 -1.21
CA ALA A 31 7.47 -7.61 -0.33
C ALA A 31 8.65 -7.62 0.66
N THR A 32 9.72 -6.87 0.37
CA THR A 32 10.89 -6.70 1.23
C THR A 32 10.86 -5.32 1.88
N LYS A 33 11.54 -5.16 3.03
CA LYS A 33 11.70 -3.84 3.66
C LYS A 33 12.83 -3.08 2.96
N PRO A 34 12.54 -2.08 2.11
CA PRO A 34 13.56 -1.28 1.47
C PRO A 34 14.21 -0.31 2.47
N LYS A 35 15.43 0.13 2.16
CA LYS A 35 16.06 1.25 2.88
C LYS A 35 15.19 2.50 2.70
N GLY A 36 14.94 3.23 3.76
CA GLY A 36 14.09 4.43 3.72
C GLY A 36 12.61 4.23 4.07
N GLY A 37 12.12 3.00 4.14
CA GLY A 37 10.73 2.69 4.56
C GLY A 37 9.93 1.87 3.56
N GLN A 38 8.68 1.60 3.90
CA GLN A 38 7.77 0.81 3.07
C GLN A 38 7.01 1.73 2.10
N PHE A 39 7.59 1.96 0.92
CA PHE A 39 6.99 2.82 -0.11
C PHE A 39 5.72 2.20 -0.71
N VAL A 40 4.78 3.04 -1.11
CA VAL A 40 3.65 2.65 -1.95
C VAL A 40 4.10 2.69 -3.41
N LEU A 41 4.11 1.55 -4.07
CA LEU A 41 4.52 1.42 -5.47
C LEU A 41 3.36 1.68 -6.44
N HIS A 42 2.13 1.36 -6.01
CA HIS A 42 0.92 1.53 -6.80
C HIS A 42 -0.27 1.78 -5.89
N ALA A 43 -1.16 2.70 -6.29
CA ALA A 43 -2.43 2.96 -5.65
C ALA A 43 -3.48 3.29 -6.71
N THR A 44 -4.60 2.55 -6.72
CA THR A 44 -5.70 2.78 -7.66
C THR A 44 -7.06 2.58 -6.99
N ALA A 45 -8.02 3.42 -7.39
CA ALA A 45 -9.40 3.33 -6.94
C ALA A 45 -10.17 2.31 -7.79
N LEU A 46 -10.86 1.38 -7.13
CA LEU A 46 -11.63 0.29 -7.73
C LEU A 46 -13.12 0.58 -7.59
N HIS A 47 -13.73 1.10 -8.65
CA HIS A 47 -15.15 1.46 -8.67
C HIS A 47 -16.05 0.23 -8.82
N GLY A 48 -17.28 0.32 -8.29
CA GLY A 48 -18.26 -0.77 -8.36
C GLY A 48 -17.97 -1.95 -7.44
N ASN A 49 -17.01 -1.79 -6.49
CA ASN A 49 -16.63 -2.79 -5.50
C ASN A 49 -16.36 -4.18 -6.11
N PRO A 50 -15.46 -4.27 -7.12
CA PRO A 50 -15.18 -5.54 -7.79
C PRO A 50 -14.67 -6.59 -6.83
N PHE A 51 -14.83 -7.87 -7.18
CA PHE A 51 -14.21 -8.97 -6.47
C PHE A 51 -12.68 -8.86 -6.56
N ASP A 52 -11.99 -9.05 -5.43
CA ASP A 52 -10.53 -8.83 -5.34
C ASP A 52 -9.75 -9.64 -6.37
N GLY A 53 -10.13 -10.89 -6.59
CA GLY A 53 -9.47 -11.78 -7.53
C GLY A 53 -9.48 -11.27 -8.98
N HIS A 54 -10.51 -10.53 -9.40
CA HIS A 54 -10.61 -9.98 -10.75
C HIS A 54 -9.75 -8.71 -10.94
N THR A 55 -9.40 -8.04 -9.85
CA THR A 55 -8.59 -6.81 -9.90
C THR A 55 -7.09 -7.07 -10.00
N LEU A 56 -6.65 -8.29 -9.73
CA LEU A 56 -5.24 -8.64 -9.63
C LEU A 56 -4.47 -8.40 -10.94
N GLY A 57 -5.01 -8.88 -12.05
CA GLY A 57 -4.38 -8.74 -13.38
C GLY A 57 -4.14 -7.28 -13.77
N PRO A 58 -5.17 -6.45 -13.86
CA PRO A 58 -5.04 -5.03 -14.18
C PRO A 58 -4.07 -4.29 -13.25
N VAL A 59 -4.17 -4.50 -11.94
CA VAL A 59 -3.29 -3.85 -10.95
C VAL A 59 -1.83 -4.23 -11.15
N VAL A 60 -1.54 -5.50 -11.46
CA VAL A 60 -0.16 -5.95 -11.71
C VAL A 60 0.36 -5.38 -13.02
N THR A 61 -0.44 -5.35 -14.06
CA THR A 61 -0.04 -4.75 -15.34
C THR A 61 0.31 -3.27 -15.17
N GLU A 62 -0.54 -2.50 -14.47
CA GLU A 62 -0.27 -1.09 -14.16
C GLU A 62 1.00 -0.94 -13.30
N LEU A 63 1.21 -1.81 -12.32
CA LEU A 63 2.40 -1.80 -11.46
C LEU A 63 3.68 -2.06 -12.26
N GLU A 64 3.67 -3.04 -13.17
CA GLU A 64 4.82 -3.37 -14.02
C GLU A 64 5.13 -2.24 -14.99
N GLN A 65 4.11 -1.59 -15.57
CA GLN A 65 4.28 -0.41 -16.41
C GLN A 65 4.91 0.76 -15.66
N LEU A 66 4.47 1.02 -14.43
CA LEU A 66 4.98 2.12 -13.60
C LEU A 66 6.41 1.88 -13.10
N THR A 67 6.73 0.64 -12.75
CA THR A 67 8.04 0.32 -12.14
C THR A 67 9.09 -0.13 -13.15
N GLY A 68 8.68 -0.56 -14.33
CA GLY A 68 9.56 -1.19 -15.31
C GLY A 68 10.09 -2.56 -14.87
N ILE A 69 9.52 -3.14 -13.81
CA ILE A 69 10.01 -4.39 -13.19
C ILE A 69 8.94 -5.47 -13.32
N GLU A 70 9.31 -6.61 -13.90
CA GLU A 70 8.44 -7.77 -13.99
C GLU A 70 8.19 -8.38 -12.60
N THR A 71 6.92 -8.63 -12.30
CA THR A 71 6.49 -9.18 -11.02
C THR A 71 6.70 -10.69 -10.98
N ARG A 72 7.53 -11.18 -10.06
CA ARG A 72 7.79 -12.62 -9.88
C ARG A 72 6.84 -13.26 -8.88
N ARG A 73 6.48 -12.56 -7.80
CA ARG A 73 5.65 -13.06 -6.70
C ARG A 73 4.81 -11.94 -6.11
N ILE A 74 3.57 -12.29 -5.75
CA ILE A 74 2.64 -11.38 -5.07
C ILE A 74 2.09 -12.06 -3.84
N HIS A 75 2.01 -11.33 -2.75
CA HIS A 75 1.38 -11.74 -1.50
C HIS A 75 0.09 -10.97 -1.29
N VAL A 76 -1.03 -11.67 -1.33
CA VAL A 76 -2.37 -11.08 -1.27
C VAL A 76 -3.16 -11.57 -0.06
N ASP A 77 -4.25 -10.89 0.25
CA ASP A 77 -5.16 -11.27 1.33
C ASP A 77 -6.07 -12.44 0.93
N LYS A 78 -6.80 -12.98 1.92
CA LYS A 78 -7.77 -14.08 1.74
C LYS A 78 -8.88 -13.72 0.75
N GLY A 79 -9.23 -12.45 0.59
CA GLY A 79 -10.20 -11.96 -0.39
C GLY A 79 -9.88 -12.29 -1.85
N TYR A 80 -8.62 -12.59 -2.16
CA TYR A 80 -8.18 -12.98 -3.50
C TYR A 80 -8.30 -14.49 -3.80
N ARG A 81 -8.91 -15.28 -2.92
CA ARG A 81 -9.20 -16.69 -3.19
C ARG A 81 -10.14 -16.81 -4.38
N GLY A 82 -9.81 -17.72 -5.33
CA GLY A 82 -10.58 -17.87 -6.55
C GLY A 82 -10.25 -16.84 -7.64
N HIS A 83 -9.09 -16.16 -7.55
CA HIS A 83 -8.61 -15.34 -8.65
C HIS A 83 -8.48 -16.17 -9.93
N ASN A 84 -8.84 -15.58 -11.07
CA ASN A 84 -8.82 -16.22 -12.38
C ASN A 84 -7.61 -15.83 -13.24
N HIS A 85 -6.59 -15.21 -12.62
CA HIS A 85 -5.43 -14.72 -13.36
C HIS A 85 -4.55 -15.89 -13.86
N LYS A 86 -4.35 -15.98 -15.17
CA LYS A 86 -3.41 -16.93 -15.80
C LYS A 86 -2.00 -16.35 -15.67
N HIS A 87 -1.13 -17.04 -14.94
CA HIS A 87 0.03 -16.47 -14.30
C HIS A 87 1.30 -16.39 -15.14
N LYS A 88 1.86 -15.19 -15.27
CA LYS A 88 3.30 -14.98 -15.41
C LYS A 88 4.04 -14.97 -14.06
N PHE A 89 3.31 -14.79 -12.95
CA PHE A 89 3.87 -14.63 -11.60
C PHE A 89 3.13 -15.54 -10.60
N ARG A 90 3.76 -15.81 -9.46
CA ARG A 90 3.19 -16.65 -8.42
C ARG A 90 2.41 -15.85 -7.40
N VAL A 91 1.14 -16.20 -7.18
CA VAL A 91 0.26 -15.57 -6.18
C VAL A 91 0.26 -16.41 -4.91
N TRP A 92 0.58 -15.77 -3.78
CA TRP A 92 0.53 -16.34 -2.46
C TRP A 92 -0.58 -15.70 -1.65
N ILE A 93 -1.57 -16.52 -1.26
CA ILE A 93 -2.75 -16.04 -0.52
C ILE A 93 -2.52 -16.21 0.98
N ALA A 94 -2.91 -15.21 1.77
CA ALA A 94 -2.78 -15.25 3.22
C ALA A 94 -3.48 -16.49 3.81
N GLY A 95 -2.76 -17.22 4.69
CA GLY A 95 -3.24 -18.46 5.30
C GLY A 95 -3.03 -19.71 4.45
N GLN A 96 -2.35 -19.65 3.29
CA GLN A 96 -1.94 -20.82 2.52
C GLN A 96 -0.85 -21.59 3.27
N VAL A 97 -1.02 -22.91 3.38
CA VAL A 97 -0.06 -23.81 4.06
C VAL A 97 0.69 -24.68 3.05
N ARG A 98 0.01 -25.13 1.99
CA ARG A 98 0.59 -26.04 1.01
C ARG A 98 1.65 -25.34 0.15
N ARG A 99 2.78 -26.03 -0.09
CA ARG A 99 3.92 -25.58 -0.93
C ARG A 99 4.59 -24.29 -0.45
N VAL A 100 4.43 -23.93 0.83
CA VAL A 100 5.02 -22.72 1.44
C VAL A 100 6.35 -23.08 2.07
N THR A 101 7.46 -22.57 1.50
CA THR A 101 8.80 -22.66 2.10
C THR A 101 8.94 -21.70 3.27
N GLN A 102 10.00 -21.87 4.08
CA GLN A 102 10.27 -20.96 5.20
C GLN A 102 10.50 -19.51 4.75
N SER A 103 11.15 -19.31 3.59
CA SER A 103 11.32 -17.99 2.98
C SER A 103 9.98 -17.33 2.66
N ILE A 104 9.10 -18.05 1.95
CA ILE A 104 7.77 -17.58 1.60
C ILE A 104 6.94 -17.27 2.86
N ARG A 105 7.05 -18.11 3.90
CA ARG A 105 6.37 -17.86 5.17
C ARG A 105 6.83 -16.56 5.84
N ARG A 106 8.12 -16.22 5.75
CA ARG A 106 8.64 -14.92 6.21
C ARG A 106 8.09 -13.76 5.38
N GLU A 107 8.03 -13.90 4.05
CA GLU A 107 7.44 -12.90 3.15
C GLU A 107 5.94 -12.71 3.44
N MET A 108 5.19 -13.79 3.65
CA MET A 108 3.77 -13.73 4.01
C MET A 108 3.53 -13.01 5.35
N LYS A 109 4.42 -13.18 6.35
CA LYS A 109 4.35 -12.40 7.60
C LYS A 109 4.58 -10.92 7.34
N ARG A 110 5.49 -10.58 6.40
CA ARG A 110 5.75 -9.19 6.01
C ARG A 110 4.58 -8.51 5.28
N ARG A 111 3.66 -9.27 4.70
CA ARG A 111 2.44 -8.70 4.13
C ARG A 111 1.70 -7.81 5.15
N ALA A 112 1.70 -8.19 6.42
CA ALA A 112 1.09 -7.37 7.47
C ALA A 112 1.70 -5.95 7.57
N ALA A 113 2.90 -5.71 7.03
CA ALA A 113 3.50 -4.38 6.98
C ALA A 113 2.73 -3.39 6.09
N VAL A 114 1.81 -3.85 5.25
CA VAL A 114 0.92 -2.96 4.48
C VAL A 114 -0.14 -2.31 5.37
N GLU A 115 -0.55 -2.95 6.46
CA GLU A 115 -1.62 -2.45 7.34
C GLU A 115 -1.26 -1.11 8.00
N PRO A 116 -0.06 -0.91 8.61
CA PRO A 116 0.38 0.39 9.06
C PRO A 116 0.44 1.44 7.94
N VAL A 117 0.88 1.06 6.73
CA VAL A 117 0.90 1.97 5.57
C VAL A 117 -0.51 2.46 5.26
N ILE A 118 -1.49 1.56 5.20
CA ILE A 118 -2.90 1.92 4.99
C ILE A 118 -3.41 2.82 6.12
N GLY A 119 -3.01 2.55 7.37
CA GLY A 119 -3.33 3.39 8.52
C GLY A 119 -2.83 4.83 8.33
N HIS A 120 -1.56 5.01 7.99
CA HIS A 120 -0.97 6.32 7.71
C HIS A 120 -1.62 7.02 6.51
N LEU A 121 -1.87 6.31 5.41
CA LEU A 121 -2.58 6.85 4.25
C LEU A 121 -3.95 7.41 4.63
N LYS A 122 -4.70 6.71 5.48
CA LYS A 122 -6.02 7.14 5.93
C LYS A 122 -5.96 8.31 6.91
N ALA A 123 -5.06 8.26 7.90
CA ALA A 123 -4.99 9.22 8.99
C ALA A 123 -4.28 10.52 8.59
N GLU A 124 -3.15 10.41 7.90
CA GLU A 124 -2.24 11.54 7.64
C GLU A 124 -2.35 12.10 6.21
N HIS A 125 -2.72 11.23 5.23
CA HIS A 125 -2.74 11.58 3.81
C HIS A 125 -4.15 11.58 3.19
N ARG A 126 -5.19 11.66 4.01
CA ARG A 126 -6.60 11.84 3.61
C ARG A 126 -7.17 10.76 2.70
N LEU A 127 -6.59 9.57 2.64
CA LEU A 127 -7.17 8.46 1.87
C LEU A 127 -8.58 8.08 2.39
N GLY A 128 -8.86 8.27 3.68
CA GLY A 128 -10.15 8.01 4.31
C GLY A 128 -11.19 9.12 4.11
N ARG A 129 -10.83 10.26 3.50
CA ARG A 129 -11.71 11.43 3.32
C ARG A 129 -11.46 12.05 1.95
N ASN A 130 -12.19 11.59 0.94
CA ASN A 130 -12.09 12.16 -0.40
C ASN A 130 -13.01 13.38 -0.54
N TYR A 131 -12.44 14.53 -0.86
CA TYR A 131 -13.18 15.76 -1.19
C TYR A 131 -13.35 15.95 -2.69
N LEU A 132 -12.65 15.17 -3.51
CA LEU A 132 -12.75 15.19 -4.96
C LEU A 132 -13.96 14.37 -5.40
N LYS A 133 -14.71 14.89 -6.36
CA LYS A 133 -15.94 14.25 -6.81
C LYS A 133 -15.72 13.31 -8.00
N GLY A 134 -16.50 12.24 -8.05
CA GLY A 134 -16.56 11.31 -9.17
C GLY A 134 -15.36 10.37 -9.27
N ARG A 135 -15.39 9.51 -10.29
CA ARG A 135 -14.39 8.44 -10.50
C ARG A 135 -12.96 8.96 -10.64
N HIS A 136 -12.78 10.07 -11.35
CA HIS A 136 -11.47 10.71 -11.51
C HIS A 136 -10.98 11.28 -10.17
N GLY A 137 -11.87 11.86 -9.37
CA GLY A 137 -11.56 12.33 -8.03
C GLY A 137 -11.09 11.22 -7.10
N ASP A 138 -11.75 10.05 -7.12
CA ASP A 138 -11.34 8.89 -6.32
C ASP A 138 -9.94 8.38 -6.72
N ARG A 139 -9.67 8.30 -8.04
CA ARG A 139 -8.35 7.90 -8.56
C ARG A 139 -7.28 8.91 -8.16
N ALA A 140 -7.54 10.19 -8.36
CA ALA A 140 -6.61 11.26 -7.97
C ALA A 140 -6.33 11.24 -6.47
N ASN A 141 -7.36 11.07 -5.63
CA ASN A 141 -7.18 10.99 -4.18
C ASN A 141 -6.30 9.81 -3.77
N ALA A 142 -6.49 8.63 -4.38
CA ALA A 142 -5.66 7.45 -4.08
C ALA A 142 -4.18 7.69 -4.43
N VAL A 143 -3.92 8.26 -5.61
CA VAL A 143 -2.54 8.57 -6.07
C VAL A 143 -1.91 9.67 -5.21
N LEU A 144 -2.64 10.75 -4.92
CA LEU A 144 -2.13 11.87 -4.11
C LEU A 144 -1.84 11.44 -2.66
N ALA A 145 -2.69 10.60 -2.07
CA ALA A 145 -2.43 10.04 -0.74
C ALA A 145 -1.15 9.20 -0.74
N ALA A 146 -0.97 8.32 -1.74
CA ALA A 146 0.23 7.50 -1.88
C ALA A 146 1.49 8.36 -2.11
N ALA A 147 1.41 9.38 -2.96
CA ALA A 147 2.50 10.31 -3.20
C ALA A 147 2.88 11.07 -1.94
N GLY A 148 1.91 11.64 -1.21
CA GLY A 148 2.14 12.35 0.05
C GLY A 148 2.84 11.47 1.09
N TYR A 149 2.41 10.22 1.24
CA TYR A 149 3.05 9.26 2.12
C TYR A 149 4.51 8.97 1.68
N ASN A 150 4.73 8.73 0.40
CA ASN A 150 6.07 8.48 -0.14
C ASN A 150 7.00 9.69 0.04
N PHE A 151 6.51 10.90 -0.20
CA PHE A 151 7.27 12.14 0.06
C PHE A 151 7.62 12.31 1.54
N ALA A 152 6.72 11.97 2.45
CA ALA A 152 7.02 12.01 3.88
C ALA A 152 8.15 11.03 4.26
N LEU A 153 8.20 9.83 3.65
CA LEU A 153 9.30 8.88 3.82
C LEU A 153 10.62 9.43 3.27
N LEU A 154 10.62 10.00 2.05
CA LEU A 154 11.80 10.59 1.42
C LEU A 154 12.35 11.76 2.25
N LEU A 155 11.50 12.66 2.71
CA LEU A 155 11.90 13.78 3.56
C LEU A 155 12.51 13.31 4.88
N ARG A 156 11.95 12.26 5.48
CA ARG A 156 12.50 11.65 6.70
C ARG A 156 13.90 11.07 6.45
N TRP A 157 14.07 10.38 5.34
CA TRP A 157 15.36 9.81 4.94
C TRP A 157 16.40 10.90 4.65
N LEU A 158 16.05 11.94 3.87
CA LEU A 158 16.91 13.08 3.57
C LEU A 158 17.31 13.84 4.83
N ARG A 159 16.38 14.02 5.77
CA ARG A 159 16.67 14.65 7.07
C ARG A 159 17.69 13.84 7.88
N GLY A 160 17.57 12.50 7.85
CA GLY A 160 18.56 11.60 8.48
C GLY A 160 19.94 11.74 7.84
N LEU A 161 20.00 11.76 6.51
CA LEU A 161 21.24 11.95 5.75
C LEU A 161 21.90 13.30 6.06
N LEU A 162 21.12 14.38 6.06
CA LEU A 162 21.61 15.72 6.40
C LEU A 162 22.18 15.78 7.82
N ARG A 163 21.49 15.18 8.80
CA ARG A 163 22.00 15.11 10.17
C ARG A 163 23.33 14.37 10.25
N ALA A 164 23.45 13.23 9.57
CA ALA A 164 24.72 12.48 9.53
C ALA A 164 25.84 13.32 8.90
N LEU A 165 25.56 14.04 7.81
CA LEU A 165 26.53 14.93 7.17
C LEU A 165 26.95 16.08 8.10
N LEU A 166 26.02 16.73 8.78
CA LEU A 166 26.33 17.80 9.73
C LEU A 166 27.16 17.29 10.93
N GLN A 167 26.89 16.09 11.42
CA GLN A 167 27.68 15.48 12.49
C GLN A 167 29.13 15.19 12.08
N THR A 168 29.34 14.85 10.80
CA THR A 168 30.71 14.63 10.28
C THR A 168 31.47 15.93 10.07
N LEU A 169 30.77 17.00 9.62
CA LEU A 169 31.37 18.31 9.38
C LEU A 169 31.59 19.10 10.68
N PHE A 170 30.69 18.94 11.64
CA PHE A 170 30.69 19.64 12.93
C PHE A 170 30.61 18.61 14.08
N PRO A 171 31.73 17.85 14.35
CA PRO A 171 31.69 16.90 15.44
C PRO A 171 31.49 17.60 16.78
N PRO A 172 30.64 17.05 17.68
CA PRO A 172 30.44 17.64 19.00
C PRO A 172 31.76 17.70 19.76
N PRO A 173 32.00 18.73 20.58
CA PRO A 173 33.22 18.85 21.36
C PRO A 173 33.41 17.65 22.30
N LEU A 174 34.63 17.11 22.40
CA LEU A 174 34.94 15.90 23.14
C LEU A 174 34.57 15.91 24.63
N CYS A 175 34.24 17.06 25.20
CA CYS A 175 33.79 17.20 26.59
C CYS A 175 32.40 16.64 26.91
N ALA A 176 31.59 16.26 25.93
CA ALA A 176 30.26 15.75 26.18
C ALA A 176 30.17 14.21 26.35
N GLN A 177 31.31 13.49 26.23
CA GLN A 177 31.35 12.03 26.33
C GLN A 177 31.58 11.48 27.75
N TYR A 178 31.76 12.36 28.76
CA TYR A 178 31.99 11.95 30.14
C TYR A 178 30.91 12.52 31.09
N ARG A 179 29.64 12.20 30.82
CA ARG A 179 28.59 12.32 31.84
C ARG A 179 27.59 11.16 31.72
#